data_07651931b6e53ed182b7094ff357f965
#
_entry.id   07651931b6e53ed182b7094ff357f965
#
_cell.length_a   1.000
_cell.length_b   1.000
_cell.length_c   1.000
_cell.angle_alpha   90.00
_cell.angle_beta   90.00
_cell.angle_gamma   90.00
#
_symmetry.space_group_name_H-M   'P 1'
#
loop_
_entity.id
_entity.type
_entity.pdbx_description
1 polymer ?
#
loop_
_entity_poly.entity_id
_entity_poly.type
_entity_poly.pdbx_seq_one_letter_code
_entity_poly.pdbx_strand_id
1 'polypeptide(L)'
;KTREDSLLEIYRRLRPGEPPTVDNAAAYLDALFFDPRRYDVSRVGRYKFNKKLSIATRINKHIIAEDIIDPRTGEVMFRAGQVIDLETARRVQNAGVNRVVVDCEGEKRIVIGNNFVDAAEYLPFDPKEVGILEMVHLPTLKAIIDGLGEDVEEEQLKQVIADNVQHLVPKHITDDDMVASISYLLGLPYGIGTTDDIDHLGNRRLRSVGELLQNQFRTGLSRMERNVRERMSAQDGSTDYQPDSLISIRPVTAAIKEFFGSSQLSQFMDQNNPLAELTHKRRLSALGPGGLSRDRASFEVRDVHYSHYSRICPIETPEGPNIGLIGSLATYARINEYGFIEAPYRRVDKEHRRVTNEHVYMTADEEDLYRIATATEPLDENNCFVNDMITVREVTEYVQVPGDQVDFIDVSPRQVVSIATGMIPFLENDDATRALMGSNMQRQAVPLLKTEAPIVGTGMEYKAGVDSGVCVLSKEAGTVVSVS
;
A
#
# COMPACT_ATOMS: atom_id res chain seq x y z
N LYS A 1 10.38 18.85 -36.24
CA LYS A 1 11.32 19.12 -35.13
C LYS A 1 12.10 17.83 -34.87
N THR A 2 13.40 17.95 -34.65
CA THR A 2 14.26 16.80 -34.37
C THR A 2 14.23 16.43 -32.89
N ARG A 3 14.81 15.28 -32.52
CA ARG A 3 14.99 14.87 -31.10
C ARG A 3 15.79 15.92 -30.33
N GLU A 4 16.82 16.44 -30.95
CA GLU A 4 17.72 17.47 -30.39
C GLU A 4 16.99 18.79 -30.11
N ASP A 5 16.15 19.26 -31.03
CA ASP A 5 15.32 20.45 -30.83
C ASP A 5 14.36 20.29 -29.66
N SER A 6 13.83 19.09 -29.47
CA SER A 6 12.91 18.77 -28.36
C SER A 6 13.63 18.80 -27.01
N LEU A 7 14.82 18.22 -26.92
CA LEU A 7 15.67 18.27 -25.71
C LEU A 7 16.03 19.71 -25.33
N LEU A 8 16.46 20.51 -26.32
CA LEU A 8 16.82 21.92 -26.11
C LEU A 8 15.63 22.75 -25.65
N GLU A 9 14.42 22.49 -26.20
CA GLU A 9 13.21 23.22 -25.80
C GLU A 9 12.79 22.87 -24.36
N ILE A 10 12.85 21.58 -23.97
CA ILE A 10 12.56 21.14 -22.60
C ILE A 10 13.57 21.77 -21.64
N TYR A 11 14.87 21.75 -21.98
CA TYR A 11 15.92 22.32 -21.14
C TYR A 11 15.72 23.83 -20.91
N ARG A 12 15.41 24.61 -21.97
CA ARG A 12 15.13 26.04 -21.85
C ARG A 12 13.99 26.36 -20.89
N ARG A 13 12.97 25.51 -20.85
CA ARG A 13 11.82 25.68 -19.95
C ARG A 13 12.14 25.32 -18.51
N LEU A 14 12.98 24.31 -18.30
CA LEU A 14 13.39 23.87 -16.96
C LEU A 14 14.48 24.76 -16.36
N ARG A 15 15.37 25.33 -17.22
CA ARG A 15 16.47 26.20 -16.81
C ARG A 15 16.53 27.47 -17.64
N PRO A 16 15.63 28.43 -17.40
CA PRO A 16 15.65 29.71 -18.10
C PRO A 16 16.92 30.49 -17.72
N GLY A 17 17.68 30.92 -18.72
CA GLY A 17 18.90 31.74 -18.53
C GLY A 17 20.22 31.01 -18.74
N GLU A 18 20.27 29.70 -18.89
CA GLU A 18 21.46 28.95 -19.26
C GLU A 18 21.49 28.68 -20.77
N PRO A 19 22.67 28.81 -21.45
CA PRO A 19 22.77 28.48 -22.86
C PRO A 19 22.56 26.97 -23.07
N PRO A 20 21.57 26.58 -23.87
CA PRO A 20 21.24 25.17 -24.05
C PRO A 20 22.20 24.51 -25.06
N THR A 21 22.89 23.45 -24.61
CA THR A 21 23.61 22.52 -25.50
C THR A 21 22.92 21.17 -25.44
N VAL A 22 23.00 20.37 -26.51
CA VAL A 22 22.33 19.06 -26.58
C VAL A 22 22.86 18.14 -25.48
N ASP A 23 24.16 18.11 -25.27
CA ASP A 23 24.80 17.24 -24.26
C ASP A 23 24.40 17.63 -22.84
N ASN A 24 24.37 18.92 -22.51
CA ASN A 24 23.94 19.39 -21.20
C ASN A 24 22.45 19.12 -20.96
N ALA A 25 21.62 19.26 -22.00
CA ALA A 25 20.20 18.98 -21.92
C ALA A 25 19.94 17.48 -21.69
N ALA A 26 20.62 16.61 -22.42
CA ALA A 26 20.53 15.16 -22.25
C ALA A 26 21.01 14.74 -20.85
N ALA A 27 22.20 15.15 -20.43
CA ALA A 27 22.77 14.82 -19.13
C ALA A 27 21.90 15.35 -17.97
N TYR A 28 21.28 16.52 -18.13
CA TYR A 28 20.38 17.07 -17.12
C TYR A 28 19.10 16.25 -16.98
N LEU A 29 18.48 15.85 -18.09
CA LEU A 29 17.26 15.05 -18.09
C LEU A 29 17.53 13.62 -17.58
N ASP A 30 18.64 13.01 -18.00
CA ASP A 30 19.07 11.71 -17.49
C ASP A 30 19.27 11.75 -15.97
N ALA A 31 19.96 12.78 -15.48
CA ALA A 31 20.16 12.96 -14.05
C ALA A 31 18.88 13.26 -13.27
N LEU A 32 17.88 13.90 -13.92
CA LEU A 32 16.61 14.25 -13.26
C LEU A 32 15.67 13.06 -13.10
N PHE A 33 15.57 12.21 -14.12
CA PHE A 33 14.54 11.16 -14.17
C PHE A 33 15.10 9.74 -14.03
N PHE A 34 16.31 9.48 -14.53
CA PHE A 34 16.86 8.13 -14.66
C PHE A 34 18.02 7.83 -13.70
N ASP A 35 18.57 8.85 -13.00
CA ASP A 35 19.61 8.61 -12.01
C ASP A 35 18.99 8.13 -10.68
N PRO A 36 19.22 6.85 -10.28
CA PRO A 36 18.65 6.28 -9.05
C PRO A 36 19.15 7.00 -7.78
N ARG A 37 20.23 7.79 -7.87
CA ARG A 37 20.75 8.58 -6.73
C ARG A 37 19.96 9.86 -6.51
N ARG A 38 19.32 10.39 -7.54
CA ARG A 38 18.57 11.65 -7.51
C ARG A 38 17.08 11.45 -7.49
N TYR A 39 16.58 10.43 -8.17
CA TYR A 39 15.16 10.14 -8.27
C TYR A 39 14.89 8.71 -7.80
N ASP A 40 14.31 8.59 -6.61
CA ASP A 40 13.91 7.32 -5.99
C ASP A 40 12.39 7.32 -5.77
N VAL A 41 11.67 6.58 -6.60
CA VAL A 41 10.22 6.39 -6.45
C VAL A 41 9.89 5.52 -5.24
N SER A 42 10.88 4.93 -4.61
CA SER A 42 10.78 3.92 -3.56
C SER A 42 10.05 2.64 -4.02
N ARG A 43 10.01 1.64 -3.16
CA ARG A 43 9.29 0.38 -3.41
C ARG A 43 7.79 0.63 -3.60
N VAL A 44 7.21 1.47 -2.76
CA VAL A 44 5.78 1.81 -2.82
C VAL A 44 5.42 2.54 -4.12
N GLY A 45 6.24 3.49 -4.55
CA GLY A 45 6.01 4.20 -5.80
C GLY A 45 6.06 3.26 -7.00
N ARG A 46 7.04 2.34 -7.07
CA ARG A 46 7.12 1.33 -8.13
C ARG A 46 5.89 0.42 -8.13
N TYR A 47 5.43 -0.05 -6.98
CA TYR A 47 4.19 -0.82 -6.86
C TYR A 47 2.98 -0.05 -7.43
N LYS A 48 2.82 1.23 -7.06
CA LYS A 48 1.71 2.07 -7.55
C LYS A 48 1.82 2.37 -9.05
N PHE A 49 3.01 2.65 -9.57
CA PHE A 49 3.23 2.81 -11.01
C PHE A 49 2.82 1.55 -11.77
N ASN A 50 3.30 0.39 -11.35
CA ASN A 50 2.99 -0.88 -12.00
C ASN A 50 1.49 -1.19 -11.95
N LYS A 51 0.83 -0.94 -10.80
CA LYS A 51 -0.61 -1.15 -10.66
C LYS A 51 -1.43 -0.22 -11.56
N LYS A 52 -1.06 1.08 -11.62
CA LYS A 52 -1.78 2.10 -12.39
C LYS A 52 -1.55 1.96 -13.91
N LEU A 53 -0.33 1.71 -14.31
CA LEU A 53 0.06 1.60 -15.72
C LEU A 53 -0.12 0.19 -16.30
N SER A 54 -0.55 -0.77 -15.48
CA SER A 54 -0.89 -2.13 -15.89
C SER A 54 -1.83 -2.13 -17.09
N ILE A 55 -1.47 -2.89 -18.12
CA ILE A 55 -2.33 -3.05 -19.30
C ILE A 55 -3.61 -3.79 -18.94
N ALA A 56 -3.52 -4.78 -18.03
CA ALA A 56 -4.62 -5.63 -17.61
C ALA A 56 -5.78 -4.82 -16.99
N THR A 57 -5.48 -3.88 -16.09
CA THR A 57 -6.52 -3.05 -15.46
C THR A 57 -7.17 -2.09 -16.44
N ARG A 58 -6.44 -1.66 -17.47
CA ARG A 58 -6.88 -0.65 -18.44
C ARG A 58 -7.71 -1.25 -19.57
N ILE A 59 -7.48 -2.51 -19.97
CA ILE A 59 -8.25 -3.19 -21.01
C ILE A 59 -9.45 -3.98 -20.45
N ASN A 60 -9.51 -4.20 -19.14
CA ASN A 60 -10.60 -4.91 -18.48
C ASN A 60 -11.97 -4.29 -18.82
N LYS A 61 -12.94 -5.14 -19.15
CA LYS A 61 -14.31 -4.76 -19.55
C LYS A 61 -14.41 -3.96 -20.88
N HIS A 62 -13.32 -3.86 -21.66
CA HIS A 62 -13.33 -3.24 -22.99
C HIS A 62 -13.39 -4.28 -24.10
N ILE A 63 -13.91 -3.89 -25.27
CA ILE A 63 -13.92 -4.70 -26.48
C ILE A 63 -12.54 -4.62 -27.13
N ILE A 64 -11.95 -5.76 -27.42
CA ILE A 64 -10.66 -5.84 -28.11
C ILE A 64 -10.86 -5.68 -29.62
N ALA A 65 -10.16 -4.74 -30.24
CA ALA A 65 -10.32 -4.39 -31.65
C ALA A 65 -9.44 -5.20 -32.61
N GLU A 66 -8.42 -5.89 -32.12
CA GLU A 66 -7.47 -6.70 -32.86
C GLU A 66 -7.12 -7.96 -32.08
N ASP A 67 -6.86 -9.08 -32.77
CA ASP A 67 -6.47 -10.33 -32.12
C ASP A 67 -5.19 -10.13 -31.30
N ILE A 68 -5.19 -10.64 -30.08
CA ILE A 68 -4.03 -10.62 -29.18
C ILE A 68 -3.26 -11.91 -29.35
N ILE A 69 -2.00 -11.81 -29.74
CA ILE A 69 -1.10 -12.92 -30.02
C ILE A 69 -0.05 -13.00 -28.90
N ASP A 70 0.20 -14.22 -28.39
CA ASP A 70 1.28 -14.46 -27.44
C ASP A 70 2.64 -14.25 -28.12
N PRO A 71 3.47 -13.30 -27.68
CA PRO A 71 4.78 -13.05 -28.30
C PRO A 71 5.78 -14.20 -28.11
N ARG A 72 5.49 -15.18 -27.25
CA ARG A 72 6.36 -16.35 -26.98
C ARG A 72 6.02 -17.52 -27.89
N THR A 73 4.73 -17.80 -28.09
CA THR A 73 4.24 -18.99 -28.84
C THR A 73 3.73 -18.68 -30.24
N GLY A 74 3.35 -17.42 -30.50
CA GLY A 74 2.69 -17.01 -31.72
C GLY A 74 1.21 -17.42 -31.82
N GLU A 75 0.63 -17.97 -30.77
CA GLU A 75 -0.78 -18.38 -30.71
C GLU A 75 -1.69 -17.20 -30.35
N VAL A 76 -2.93 -17.28 -30.84
CA VAL A 76 -3.95 -16.27 -30.51
C VAL A 76 -4.48 -16.53 -29.12
N MET A 77 -4.17 -15.63 -28.19
CA MET A 77 -4.64 -15.66 -26.78
C MET A 77 -6.08 -15.18 -26.67
N PHE A 78 -6.46 -14.16 -27.43
CA PHE A 78 -7.78 -13.54 -27.36
C PHE A 78 -8.18 -12.97 -28.73
N ARG A 79 -9.44 -13.21 -29.14
CA ARG A 79 -9.94 -12.78 -30.45
C ARG A 79 -10.56 -11.38 -30.38
N ALA A 80 -10.45 -10.67 -31.49
CA ALA A 80 -11.11 -9.38 -31.69
C ALA A 80 -12.64 -9.48 -31.59
N GLY A 81 -13.27 -8.37 -31.18
CA GLY A 81 -14.73 -8.24 -31.06
C GLY A 81 -15.33 -8.77 -29.76
N GLN A 82 -14.53 -9.29 -28.84
CA GLN A 82 -14.98 -9.80 -27.55
C GLN A 82 -14.57 -8.86 -26.41
N VAL A 83 -15.38 -8.84 -25.34
CA VAL A 83 -15.07 -8.13 -24.09
C VAL A 83 -14.11 -8.98 -23.26
N ILE A 84 -12.97 -8.40 -22.87
CA ILE A 84 -11.97 -9.09 -22.07
C ILE A 84 -12.27 -8.91 -20.55
N ASP A 85 -12.15 -10.00 -19.80
CA ASP A 85 -12.23 -10.00 -18.35
C ASP A 85 -10.85 -9.77 -17.70
N LEU A 86 -10.83 -9.46 -16.40
CA LEU A 86 -9.60 -9.10 -15.67
C LEU A 86 -8.59 -10.26 -15.61
N GLU A 87 -9.07 -11.50 -15.46
CA GLU A 87 -8.18 -12.66 -15.35
C GLU A 87 -7.47 -12.93 -16.69
N THR A 88 -8.22 -12.92 -17.80
CA THR A 88 -7.64 -13.03 -19.13
C THR A 88 -6.72 -11.86 -19.45
N ALA A 89 -7.09 -10.64 -19.07
CA ALA A 89 -6.25 -9.46 -19.24
C ALA A 89 -4.92 -9.57 -18.47
N ARG A 90 -4.91 -10.14 -17.26
CA ARG A 90 -3.68 -10.44 -16.51
C ARG A 90 -2.81 -11.47 -17.21
N ARG A 91 -3.39 -12.53 -17.76
CA ARG A 91 -2.65 -13.52 -18.56
C ARG A 91 -2.02 -12.88 -19.79
N VAL A 92 -2.74 -12.00 -20.49
CA VAL A 92 -2.21 -11.23 -21.62
C VAL A 92 -1.01 -10.38 -21.23
N GLN A 93 -1.11 -9.65 -20.12
CA GLN A 93 0.01 -8.85 -19.59
C GLN A 93 1.21 -9.72 -19.23
N ASN A 94 0.98 -10.82 -18.50
CA ASN A 94 2.05 -11.71 -18.04
C ASN A 94 2.70 -12.48 -19.21
N ALA A 95 2.01 -12.70 -20.33
CA ALA A 95 2.62 -13.20 -21.56
C ALA A 95 3.62 -12.21 -22.20
N GLY A 96 3.66 -10.96 -21.72
CA GLY A 96 4.56 -9.91 -22.21
C GLY A 96 3.97 -9.07 -23.33
N VAL A 97 2.65 -9.07 -23.50
CA VAL A 97 1.97 -8.19 -24.45
C VAL A 97 1.90 -6.78 -23.85
N ASN A 98 2.62 -5.85 -24.45
CA ASN A 98 2.70 -4.45 -23.96
C ASN A 98 1.84 -3.47 -24.77
N ARG A 99 1.22 -3.92 -25.86
CA ARG A 99 0.37 -3.09 -26.73
C ARG A 99 -0.90 -3.84 -27.11
N VAL A 100 -2.06 -3.26 -26.80
CA VAL A 100 -3.37 -3.79 -27.16
C VAL A 100 -4.20 -2.68 -27.80
N VAL A 101 -5.03 -3.04 -28.79
CA VAL A 101 -5.96 -2.12 -29.43
C VAL A 101 -7.37 -2.43 -28.93
N VAL A 102 -8.00 -1.45 -28.32
CA VAL A 102 -9.37 -1.52 -27.83
C VAL A 102 -10.31 -0.70 -28.70
N ASP A 103 -11.56 -1.13 -28.77
CA ASP A 103 -12.64 -0.41 -29.44
C ASP A 103 -13.44 0.39 -28.41
N CYS A 104 -13.46 1.70 -28.57
CA CYS A 104 -14.22 2.62 -27.75
C CYS A 104 -15.26 3.32 -28.64
N GLU A 105 -16.51 2.87 -28.60
CA GLU A 105 -17.63 3.45 -29.37
C GLU A 105 -17.36 3.56 -30.88
N GLY A 106 -16.66 2.57 -31.47
CA GLY A 106 -16.31 2.53 -32.89
C GLY A 106 -14.98 3.19 -33.23
N GLU A 107 -14.27 3.78 -32.26
CA GLU A 107 -12.92 4.31 -32.44
C GLU A 107 -11.86 3.36 -31.87
N LYS A 108 -10.92 2.96 -32.69
CA LYS A 108 -9.77 2.15 -32.25
C LYS A 108 -8.78 2.99 -31.45
N ARG A 109 -8.49 2.56 -30.23
CA ARG A 109 -7.52 3.20 -29.34
C ARG A 109 -6.41 2.24 -28.94
N ILE A 110 -5.17 2.72 -28.95
CA ILE A 110 -4.00 1.94 -28.58
C ILE A 110 -3.72 2.13 -27.10
N VAL A 111 -3.67 1.02 -26.36
CA VAL A 111 -3.27 0.98 -24.96
C VAL A 111 -1.86 0.41 -24.87
N ILE A 112 -0.94 1.17 -24.25
CA ILE A 112 0.45 0.77 -24.08
C ILE A 112 0.72 0.67 -22.57
N GLY A 113 1.24 -0.48 -22.13
CA GLY A 113 1.68 -0.72 -20.76
C GLY A 113 3.13 -0.29 -20.53
N ASN A 114 3.64 -0.59 -19.34
CA ASN A 114 5.02 -0.26 -18.93
C ASN A 114 5.97 -1.46 -18.88
N ASN A 115 5.66 -2.55 -19.59
CA ASN A 115 6.49 -3.76 -19.70
C ASN A 115 6.81 -4.48 -18.37
N PHE A 116 5.99 -4.31 -17.34
CA PHE A 116 6.14 -5.06 -16.09
C PHE A 116 5.23 -6.29 -16.07
N VAL A 117 5.82 -7.43 -15.69
CA VAL A 117 5.17 -8.75 -15.66
C VAL A 117 5.44 -9.46 -14.33
N ASP A 118 4.66 -10.49 -14.03
CA ASP A 118 4.95 -11.38 -12.90
C ASP A 118 6.15 -12.28 -13.25
N ALA A 119 7.17 -12.25 -12.42
CA ALA A 119 8.39 -13.04 -12.61
C ALA A 119 8.15 -14.55 -12.54
N ALA A 120 7.10 -14.99 -11.83
CA ALA A 120 6.75 -16.41 -11.69
C ALA A 120 6.41 -17.09 -13.04
N GLU A 121 5.97 -16.33 -14.03
CA GLU A 121 5.68 -16.83 -15.38
C GLU A 121 6.94 -17.10 -16.24
N TYR A 122 8.10 -16.62 -15.80
CA TYR A 122 9.36 -16.66 -16.55
C TYR A 122 10.49 -17.40 -15.83
N LEU A 123 10.35 -17.63 -14.55
CA LEU A 123 11.38 -18.28 -13.72
C LEU A 123 10.93 -19.69 -13.31
N PRO A 124 11.84 -20.69 -13.26
CA PRO A 124 11.51 -22.05 -12.86
C PRO A 124 11.35 -22.25 -11.35
N PHE A 125 11.55 -21.19 -10.55
CA PHE A 125 11.49 -21.18 -9.08
C PHE A 125 10.64 -20.02 -8.57
N ASP A 126 10.28 -20.03 -7.27
CA ASP A 126 9.50 -18.93 -6.66
C ASP A 126 10.37 -17.66 -6.61
N PRO A 127 9.96 -16.56 -7.25
CA PRO A 127 10.68 -15.28 -7.23
C PRO A 127 10.98 -14.75 -5.83
N LYS A 128 10.18 -15.13 -4.83
CA LYS A 128 10.39 -14.74 -3.42
C LYS A 128 11.67 -15.29 -2.82
N GLU A 129 12.15 -16.44 -3.29
CA GLU A 129 13.41 -17.05 -2.82
C GLU A 129 14.63 -16.16 -3.10
N VAL A 130 14.56 -15.36 -4.16
CA VAL A 130 15.61 -14.42 -4.57
C VAL A 130 15.31 -12.97 -4.19
N GLY A 131 14.25 -12.74 -3.38
CA GLY A 131 13.89 -11.40 -2.89
C GLY A 131 13.07 -10.54 -3.85
N ILE A 132 12.50 -11.11 -4.91
CA ILE A 132 11.55 -10.44 -5.80
C ILE A 132 10.15 -10.60 -5.22
N LEU A 133 9.54 -9.49 -4.83
CA LEU A 133 8.19 -9.45 -4.25
C LEU A 133 7.20 -8.69 -5.16
N GLU A 134 7.69 -8.08 -6.22
CA GLU A 134 6.95 -7.19 -7.11
C GLU A 134 7.12 -7.63 -8.56
N MET A 135 6.31 -7.04 -9.44
CA MET A 135 6.44 -7.23 -10.89
C MET A 135 7.81 -6.73 -11.37
N VAL A 136 8.37 -7.44 -12.34
CA VAL A 136 9.69 -7.17 -12.91
C VAL A 136 9.60 -6.58 -14.31
N HIS A 137 10.57 -5.80 -14.68
CA HIS A 137 10.68 -5.23 -16.03
C HIS A 137 11.11 -6.30 -17.02
N LEU A 138 10.20 -6.69 -17.92
CA LEU A 138 10.38 -7.82 -18.83
C LEU A 138 11.57 -7.69 -19.78
N PRO A 139 11.83 -6.52 -20.42
CA PRO A 139 13.00 -6.39 -21.30
C PRO A 139 14.32 -6.64 -20.56
N THR A 140 14.45 -6.17 -19.32
CA THR A 140 15.64 -6.41 -18.49
C THR A 140 15.76 -7.87 -18.09
N LEU A 141 14.65 -8.52 -17.71
CA LEU A 141 14.63 -9.94 -17.36
C LEU A 141 15.07 -10.81 -18.54
N LYS A 142 14.52 -10.55 -19.74
CA LYS A 142 14.92 -11.26 -20.97
C LYS A 142 16.40 -11.05 -21.27
N ALA A 143 16.89 -9.82 -21.20
CA ALA A 143 18.32 -9.54 -21.46
C ALA A 143 19.26 -10.28 -20.50
N ILE A 144 18.87 -10.47 -19.24
CA ILE A 144 19.63 -11.24 -18.26
C ILE A 144 19.60 -12.74 -18.59
N ILE A 145 18.40 -13.29 -18.89
CA ILE A 145 18.24 -14.72 -19.21
C ILE A 145 18.96 -15.05 -20.53
N ASP A 146 18.78 -14.26 -21.57
CA ASP A 146 19.43 -14.45 -22.88
C ASP A 146 20.96 -14.34 -22.78
N GLY A 147 21.47 -13.50 -21.88
CA GLY A 147 22.88 -13.35 -21.61
C GLY A 147 23.55 -14.56 -20.92
N LEU A 148 22.76 -15.42 -20.28
CA LEU A 148 23.25 -16.61 -19.58
C LEU A 148 23.36 -17.86 -20.50
N GLY A 149 22.60 -17.90 -21.62
CA GLY A 149 22.54 -19.05 -22.53
C GLY A 149 21.58 -20.16 -22.09
N GLU A 150 21.47 -21.23 -22.91
CA GLU A 150 20.44 -22.27 -22.72
C GLU A 150 20.77 -23.33 -21.64
N ASP A 151 22.04 -23.50 -21.26
CA ASP A 151 22.50 -24.55 -20.34
C ASP A 151 22.93 -24.01 -18.95
N VAL A 152 22.04 -23.26 -18.28
CA VAL A 152 22.34 -22.70 -16.95
C VAL A 152 21.67 -23.51 -15.85
N GLU A 153 22.43 -23.90 -14.83
CA GLU A 153 21.91 -24.55 -13.62
C GLU A 153 20.99 -23.57 -12.85
N GLU A 154 19.90 -24.10 -12.30
CA GLU A 154 18.91 -23.30 -11.55
C GLU A 154 19.54 -22.43 -10.44
N GLU A 155 20.55 -22.98 -9.74
CA GLU A 155 21.24 -22.28 -8.67
C GLU A 155 22.06 -21.07 -9.17
N GLN A 156 22.68 -21.20 -10.35
CA GLN A 156 23.37 -20.07 -10.99
C GLN A 156 22.38 -19.01 -11.44
N LEU A 157 21.24 -19.41 -12.00
CA LEU A 157 20.18 -18.48 -12.38
C LEU A 157 19.65 -17.73 -11.15
N LYS A 158 19.40 -18.42 -10.03
CA LYS A 158 18.99 -17.80 -8.77
C LYS A 158 20.00 -16.73 -8.29
N GLN A 159 21.28 -17.05 -8.33
CA GLN A 159 22.35 -16.13 -7.90
C GLN A 159 22.38 -14.88 -8.80
N VAL A 160 22.36 -15.06 -10.13
CA VAL A 160 22.41 -13.94 -11.07
C VAL A 160 21.15 -13.06 -10.95
N ILE A 161 19.99 -13.66 -10.80
CA ILE A 161 18.75 -12.93 -10.59
C ILE A 161 18.80 -12.14 -9.26
N ALA A 162 19.27 -12.76 -8.16
CA ALA A 162 19.42 -12.12 -6.86
C ALA A 162 20.37 -10.89 -6.92
N ASP A 163 21.48 -11.02 -7.65
CA ASP A 163 22.44 -9.92 -7.82
C ASP A 163 21.87 -8.75 -8.67
N ASN A 164 20.90 -9.03 -9.53
CA ASN A 164 20.30 -8.06 -10.45
C ASN A 164 18.88 -7.58 -10.06
N VAL A 165 18.38 -7.90 -8.87
CA VAL A 165 17.03 -7.48 -8.41
C VAL A 165 16.81 -5.95 -8.55
N GLN A 166 17.84 -5.15 -8.30
CA GLN A 166 17.75 -3.69 -8.41
C GLN A 166 17.52 -3.19 -9.86
N HIS A 167 17.96 -3.96 -10.85
CA HIS A 167 17.74 -3.66 -12.27
C HIS A 167 16.41 -4.21 -12.76
N LEU A 168 15.96 -5.34 -12.21
CA LEU A 168 14.67 -5.95 -12.52
C LEU A 168 13.50 -5.15 -11.95
N VAL A 169 13.67 -4.56 -10.77
CA VAL A 169 12.70 -3.69 -10.10
C VAL A 169 13.32 -2.31 -9.88
N PRO A 170 13.45 -1.50 -10.95
CA PRO A 170 14.13 -0.20 -10.89
C PRO A 170 13.36 0.77 -9.98
N LYS A 171 14.08 1.47 -9.12
CA LYS A 171 13.54 2.52 -8.23
C LYS A 171 13.52 3.91 -8.87
N HIS A 172 13.86 4.01 -10.13
CA HIS A 172 13.76 5.22 -10.95
C HIS A 172 12.69 5.05 -12.03
N ILE A 173 12.30 6.13 -12.69
CA ILE A 173 11.38 6.09 -13.83
C ILE A 173 12.09 5.43 -15.02
N THR A 174 11.37 4.60 -15.78
CA THR A 174 11.84 4.02 -17.05
C THR A 174 11.20 4.74 -18.23
N ASP A 175 11.78 4.58 -19.43
CA ASP A 175 11.20 5.10 -20.68
C ASP A 175 9.80 4.53 -20.91
N ASP A 176 9.60 3.24 -20.59
CA ASP A 176 8.32 2.56 -20.69
C ASP A 176 7.26 3.16 -19.76
N ASP A 177 7.63 3.58 -18.54
CA ASP A 177 6.71 4.28 -17.63
C ASP A 177 6.26 5.61 -18.24
N MET A 178 7.14 6.35 -18.89
CA MET A 178 6.79 7.63 -19.54
C MET A 178 5.80 7.42 -20.69
N VAL A 179 6.08 6.46 -21.56
CA VAL A 179 5.20 6.14 -22.70
C VAL A 179 3.84 5.63 -22.21
N ALA A 180 3.83 4.73 -21.23
CA ALA A 180 2.61 4.21 -20.62
C ALA A 180 1.79 5.31 -19.93
N SER A 181 2.44 6.26 -19.25
CA SER A 181 1.77 7.41 -18.61
C SER A 181 1.10 8.33 -19.63
N ILE A 182 1.78 8.61 -20.75
CA ILE A 182 1.19 9.37 -21.85
C ILE A 182 -0.01 8.63 -22.45
N SER A 183 0.14 7.32 -22.71
CA SER A 183 -0.97 6.45 -23.18
C SER A 183 -2.13 6.44 -22.19
N TYR A 184 -1.85 6.44 -20.88
CA TYR A 184 -2.88 6.50 -19.84
C TYR A 184 -3.67 7.82 -19.90
N LEU A 185 -2.98 8.96 -19.96
CA LEU A 185 -3.62 10.29 -20.05
C LEU A 185 -4.48 10.43 -21.31
N LEU A 186 -4.00 9.92 -22.44
CA LEU A 186 -4.75 9.92 -23.71
C LEU A 186 -5.95 8.98 -23.69
N GLY A 187 -5.95 7.96 -22.86
CA GLY A 187 -7.03 7.00 -22.68
C GLY A 187 -8.18 7.49 -21.80
N LEU A 188 -7.92 8.39 -20.85
CA LEU A 188 -8.93 8.86 -19.87
C LEU A 188 -10.24 9.38 -20.49
N PRO A 189 -10.23 10.21 -21.56
CA PRO A 189 -11.47 10.69 -22.19
C PRO A 189 -12.34 9.58 -22.78
N TYR A 190 -11.76 8.40 -23.02
CA TYR A 190 -12.43 7.24 -23.63
C TYR A 190 -12.77 6.15 -22.60
N GLY A 191 -12.67 6.45 -21.31
CA GLY A 191 -12.93 5.48 -20.24
C GLY A 191 -11.83 4.44 -20.04
N ILE A 192 -10.68 4.56 -20.72
CA ILE A 192 -9.53 3.69 -20.54
C ILE A 192 -8.70 4.20 -19.35
N GLY A 193 -8.94 3.61 -18.20
CA GLY A 193 -8.39 4.09 -16.92
C GLY A 193 -9.34 5.02 -16.17
N THR A 194 -8.96 5.39 -14.96
CA THR A 194 -9.77 6.20 -14.04
C THR A 194 -8.93 7.32 -13.44
N THR A 195 -9.58 8.43 -13.08
CA THR A 195 -8.96 9.46 -12.24
C THR A 195 -8.84 8.97 -10.81
N ASP A 196 -7.78 9.37 -10.12
CA ASP A 196 -7.58 8.99 -8.72
C ASP A 196 -8.34 9.91 -7.78
N ASP A 197 -8.96 9.30 -6.78
CA ASP A 197 -9.46 10.01 -5.61
C ASP A 197 -8.33 10.14 -4.57
N ILE A 198 -8.03 11.38 -4.16
CA ILE A 198 -6.93 11.69 -3.23
C ILE A 198 -7.21 11.12 -1.84
N ASP A 199 -8.48 11.10 -1.41
CA ASP A 199 -8.86 10.67 -0.06
C ASP A 199 -9.10 9.17 0.07
N HIS A 200 -9.09 8.45 -1.06
CA HIS A 200 -9.21 7.00 -1.08
C HIS A 200 -8.01 6.34 -0.40
N LEU A 201 -8.25 5.37 0.52
CA LEU A 201 -7.18 4.69 1.27
C LEU A 201 -6.28 3.79 0.40
N GLY A 202 -6.66 3.50 -0.83
CA GLY A 202 -5.78 2.94 -1.84
C GLY A 202 -4.68 3.91 -2.31
N ASN A 203 -4.84 5.21 -2.09
CA ASN A 203 -3.89 6.28 -2.46
C ASN A 203 -3.25 6.95 -1.24
N ARG A 204 -3.83 6.79 -0.05
CA ARG A 204 -3.29 7.27 1.24
C ARG A 204 -2.69 6.10 2.00
N ARG A 205 -1.39 6.13 2.21
CA ARG A 205 -0.67 5.11 2.98
C ARG A 205 -0.21 5.63 4.33
N LEU A 206 0.07 4.72 5.23
CA LEU A 206 0.65 5.01 6.53
C LEU A 206 2.17 4.84 6.49
N ARG A 207 2.86 5.70 7.22
CA ARG A 207 4.27 5.55 7.53
C ARG A 207 4.40 5.10 8.98
N SER A 208 4.79 3.86 9.19
CA SER A 208 5.01 3.29 10.51
C SER A 208 6.30 3.83 11.13
N VAL A 209 6.50 3.56 12.42
CA VAL A 209 7.71 3.96 13.16
C VAL A 209 8.99 3.48 12.48
N GLY A 210 9.00 2.26 11.95
CA GLY A 210 10.17 1.70 11.25
C GLY A 210 10.61 2.56 10.06
N GLU A 211 9.68 2.98 9.21
CA GLU A 211 9.98 3.84 8.06
C GLU A 211 10.46 5.23 8.51
N LEU A 212 9.83 5.81 9.53
CA LEU A 212 10.24 7.12 10.07
C LEU A 212 11.67 7.07 10.63
N LEU A 213 12.00 6.01 11.37
CA LEU A 213 13.36 5.79 11.90
C LEU A 213 14.37 5.53 10.77
N GLN A 214 14.01 4.75 9.77
CA GLN A 214 14.87 4.51 8.60
C GLN A 214 15.24 5.82 7.91
N ASN A 215 14.29 6.73 7.73
CA ASN A 215 14.54 8.04 7.12
C ASN A 215 15.50 8.90 7.97
N GLN A 216 15.36 8.88 9.30
CA GLN A 216 16.30 9.58 10.20
C GLN A 216 17.69 8.96 10.17
N PHE A 217 17.77 7.64 10.16
CA PHE A 217 19.02 6.92 10.04
C PHE A 217 19.73 7.24 8.72
N ARG A 218 19.01 7.23 7.60
CA ARG A 218 19.53 7.64 6.27
C ARG A 218 20.06 9.07 6.30
N THR A 219 19.35 10.00 6.92
CA THR A 219 19.79 11.39 7.07
C THR A 219 21.07 11.48 7.89
N GLY A 220 21.16 10.73 8.98
CA GLY A 220 22.36 10.64 9.81
C GLY A 220 23.57 10.08 9.08
N LEU A 221 23.37 9.02 8.29
CA LEU A 221 24.42 8.43 7.44
C LEU A 221 24.90 9.38 6.34
N SER A 222 23.99 10.10 5.69
CA SER A 222 24.36 11.09 4.65
C SER A 222 25.16 12.26 5.24
N ARG A 223 24.82 12.71 6.45
CA ARG A 223 25.62 13.70 7.18
C ARG A 223 26.99 13.14 7.55
N MET A 224 27.07 11.89 7.96
CA MET A 224 28.33 11.22 8.29
C MET A 224 29.20 11.05 7.06
N GLU A 225 28.66 10.60 5.92
CA GLU A 225 29.38 10.50 4.65
C GLU A 225 29.99 11.85 4.23
N ARG A 226 29.21 12.93 4.30
CA ARG A 226 29.70 14.26 3.99
C ARG A 226 30.86 14.67 4.90
N ASN A 227 30.75 14.45 6.21
CA ASN A 227 31.81 14.75 7.16
C ASN A 227 33.09 13.94 6.89
N VAL A 228 32.94 12.66 6.53
CA VAL A 228 34.09 11.82 6.16
C VAL A 228 34.76 12.37 4.91
N ARG A 229 33.99 12.70 3.88
CA ARG A 229 34.50 13.28 2.63
C ARG A 229 35.23 14.60 2.84
N GLU A 230 34.67 15.49 3.68
CA GLU A 230 35.29 16.77 4.06
C GLU A 230 36.62 16.54 4.81
N ARG A 231 36.66 15.59 5.76
CA ARG A 231 37.89 15.25 6.48
C ARG A 231 38.96 14.67 5.57
N MET A 232 38.57 13.76 4.65
CA MET A 232 39.49 13.20 3.68
C MET A 232 40.08 14.28 2.76
N SER A 233 39.28 15.27 2.33
CA SER A 233 39.72 16.36 1.45
C SER A 233 40.59 17.38 2.17
N ALA A 234 40.44 17.55 3.48
CA ALA A 234 41.19 18.52 4.29
C ALA A 234 42.56 18.00 4.75
N GLN A 235 42.86 16.72 4.49
CA GLN A 235 44.07 16.08 4.99
C GLN A 235 45.19 16.05 3.93
N ASP A 236 46.40 16.45 4.34
CA ASP A 236 47.60 16.28 3.54
C ASP A 236 48.03 14.81 3.50
N GLY A 237 48.34 14.27 2.32
CA GLY A 237 48.64 12.86 2.07
C GLY A 237 49.91 12.27 2.76
N SER A 238 50.38 12.91 3.84
CA SER A 238 51.60 12.53 4.55
C SER A 238 51.42 11.65 5.79
N THR A 239 50.20 11.30 6.19
CA THR A 239 49.93 10.54 7.42
C THR A 239 49.04 9.33 7.10
N ASP A 240 49.43 8.15 7.63
CA ASP A 240 48.59 6.94 7.60
C ASP A 240 47.40 7.13 8.52
N TYR A 241 46.18 7.20 7.94
CA TYR A 241 44.94 7.36 8.68
C TYR A 241 44.26 6.04 8.92
N GLN A 242 43.85 5.82 10.17
CA GLN A 242 42.95 4.72 10.48
C GLN A 242 41.48 5.13 10.24
N PRO A 243 40.63 4.19 9.74
CA PRO A 243 39.19 4.46 9.51
C PRO A 243 38.48 5.08 10.73
N ASP A 244 38.86 4.70 11.93
CA ASP A 244 38.27 5.19 13.19
C ASP A 244 38.47 6.69 13.41
N SER A 245 39.52 7.28 12.86
CA SER A 245 39.77 8.73 12.96
C SER A 245 38.89 9.54 12.03
N LEU A 246 38.42 8.94 10.93
CA LEU A 246 37.59 9.59 9.92
C LEU A 246 36.10 9.46 10.22
N ILE A 247 35.69 8.30 10.72
CA ILE A 247 34.29 7.96 10.96
C ILE A 247 33.84 8.48 12.37
N SER A 248 32.72 9.17 12.39
CA SER A 248 32.10 9.61 13.65
C SER A 248 30.64 9.20 13.72
N ILE A 249 30.23 8.53 14.77
CA ILE A 249 28.84 8.11 15.01
C ILE A 249 27.91 9.29 15.39
N ARG A 250 28.49 10.45 15.77
CA ARG A 250 27.73 11.61 16.30
C ARG A 250 26.58 12.07 15.38
N PRO A 251 26.72 12.20 14.05
CA PRO A 251 25.63 12.64 13.18
C PRO A 251 24.42 11.69 13.18
N VAL A 252 24.67 10.38 13.25
CA VAL A 252 23.61 9.36 13.32
C VAL A 252 22.88 9.41 14.66
N THR A 253 23.64 9.42 15.75
CA THR A 253 23.08 9.55 17.10
C THR A 253 22.30 10.85 17.29
N ALA A 254 22.79 11.96 16.73
CA ALA A 254 22.09 13.25 16.77
C ALA A 254 20.76 13.21 16.01
N ALA A 255 20.71 12.62 14.82
CA ALA A 255 19.49 12.51 14.03
C ALA A 255 18.42 11.67 14.74
N ILE A 256 18.81 10.56 15.36
CA ILE A 256 17.89 9.70 16.11
C ILE A 256 17.39 10.42 17.37
N LYS A 257 18.27 11.08 18.12
CA LYS A 257 17.89 11.87 19.31
C LYS A 257 16.96 13.04 18.95
N GLU A 258 17.21 13.70 17.83
CA GLU A 258 16.36 14.77 17.30
C GLU A 258 14.94 14.27 17.02
N PHE A 259 14.81 13.07 16.41
CA PHE A 259 13.50 12.46 16.15
C PHE A 259 12.73 12.19 17.44
N PHE A 260 13.32 11.48 18.41
CA PHE A 260 12.63 11.14 19.64
C PHE A 260 12.37 12.35 20.56
N GLY A 261 13.19 13.39 20.50
CA GLY A 261 13.10 14.57 21.37
C GLY A 261 12.23 15.71 20.82
N SER A 262 12.13 15.85 19.49
CA SER A 262 11.48 17.03 18.88
C SER A 262 10.48 16.73 17.78
N SER A 263 10.31 15.47 17.36
CA SER A 263 9.30 15.12 16.35
C SER A 263 7.88 15.23 16.92
N GLN A 264 6.97 15.81 16.14
CA GLN A 264 5.55 15.89 16.48
C GLN A 264 4.90 14.49 16.61
N LEU A 265 5.46 13.48 15.95
CA LEU A 265 4.96 12.10 15.97
C LEU A 265 5.50 11.28 17.14
N SER A 266 6.61 11.72 17.74
CA SER A 266 7.12 11.14 18.99
C SER A 266 6.45 11.83 20.16
N GLN A 267 5.50 11.16 20.79
CA GLN A 267 4.65 11.71 21.84
C GLN A 267 4.84 10.95 23.13
N PHE A 268 4.59 11.63 24.24
CA PHE A 268 4.48 10.98 25.54
C PHE A 268 3.26 10.06 25.54
N MET A 269 3.43 8.80 25.96
CA MET A 269 2.35 7.82 25.91
C MET A 269 1.27 8.12 26.95
N ASP A 270 0.00 8.08 26.52
CA ASP A 270 -1.15 8.14 27.40
C ASP A 270 -1.17 6.88 28.29
N GLN A 271 -0.95 7.02 29.59
CA GLN A 271 -0.87 5.91 30.55
C GLN A 271 -1.91 6.00 31.66
N ASN A 272 -3.04 6.65 31.44
CA ASN A 272 -4.11 6.75 32.44
C ASN A 272 -4.69 5.38 32.79
N ASN A 273 -4.84 4.51 31.79
CA ASN A 273 -5.31 3.14 31.90
C ASN A 273 -4.78 2.28 30.74
N PRO A 274 -4.86 0.96 30.81
CA PRO A 274 -4.39 0.07 29.74
C PRO A 274 -5.03 0.34 28.36
N LEU A 275 -6.31 0.72 28.33
CA LEU A 275 -7.00 1.05 27.09
C LEU A 275 -6.44 2.31 26.44
N ALA A 276 -6.07 3.33 27.23
CA ALA A 276 -5.42 4.54 26.74
C ALA A 276 -4.08 4.24 26.06
N GLU A 277 -3.27 3.35 26.64
CA GLU A 277 -2.02 2.90 26.03
C GLU A 277 -2.25 2.18 24.71
N LEU A 278 -3.20 1.24 24.67
CA LEU A 278 -3.51 0.46 23.47
C LEU A 278 -4.03 1.36 22.33
N THR A 279 -4.95 2.26 22.63
CA THR A 279 -5.51 3.18 21.63
C THR A 279 -4.47 4.18 21.14
N HIS A 280 -3.56 4.65 22.00
CA HIS A 280 -2.47 5.53 21.59
C HIS A 280 -1.52 4.84 20.60
N LYS A 281 -1.19 3.56 20.81
CA LYS A 281 -0.35 2.76 19.91
C LYS A 281 -1.01 2.51 18.54
N ARG A 282 -2.34 2.52 18.46
CA ARG A 282 -3.13 2.30 17.24
C ARG A 282 -3.64 3.59 16.59
N ARG A 283 -3.14 4.74 17.03
CA ARG A 283 -3.56 6.06 16.53
C ARG A 283 -2.95 6.36 15.16
N LEU A 284 -3.77 6.90 14.27
CA LEU A 284 -3.41 7.33 12.92
C LEU A 284 -3.46 8.86 12.88
N SER A 285 -2.35 9.50 12.51
CA SER A 285 -2.27 10.96 12.41
C SER A 285 -2.03 11.40 10.98
N ALA A 286 -2.82 12.33 10.47
CA ALA A 286 -2.57 13.01 9.20
C ALA A 286 -1.57 14.16 9.32
N LEU A 287 -1.19 14.53 10.55
CA LEU A 287 -0.29 15.63 10.85
C LEU A 287 1.18 15.18 10.86
N GLY A 288 2.09 16.13 10.85
CA GLY A 288 3.53 15.90 11.02
C GLY A 288 4.34 16.08 9.74
N PRO A 289 5.63 15.72 9.76
CA PRO A 289 6.54 15.88 8.62
C PRO A 289 6.06 15.11 7.40
N GLY A 290 5.84 15.82 6.28
CA GLY A 290 5.27 15.25 5.04
C GLY A 290 3.76 14.97 5.09
N GLY A 291 3.07 15.38 6.16
CA GLY A 291 1.62 15.35 6.31
C GLY A 291 0.99 16.74 6.15
N LEU A 292 -0.25 16.87 6.64
CA LEU A 292 -1.03 18.11 6.58
C LEU A 292 -0.72 19.02 7.76
N SER A 293 -0.97 20.33 7.59
CA SER A 293 -1.08 21.27 8.71
C SER A 293 -2.55 21.48 9.06
N ARG A 294 -2.85 21.75 10.35
CA ARG A 294 -4.23 21.96 10.83
C ARG A 294 -4.97 23.05 10.05
N ASP A 295 -4.28 24.15 9.77
CA ASP A 295 -4.85 25.32 9.15
C ASP A 295 -5.13 25.15 7.64
N ARG A 296 -4.44 24.17 7.00
CA ARG A 296 -4.57 23.86 5.57
C ARG A 296 -5.47 22.67 5.29
N ALA A 297 -5.90 21.95 6.32
CA ALA A 297 -6.76 20.79 6.18
C ALA A 297 -8.19 21.23 5.86
N SER A 298 -8.68 20.91 4.65
CA SER A 298 -10.06 21.13 4.22
C SER A 298 -11.05 20.23 4.98
N PHE A 299 -12.34 20.48 4.82
CA PHE A 299 -13.38 19.61 5.37
C PHE A 299 -13.36 18.22 4.73
N GLU A 300 -13.07 18.12 3.44
CA GLU A 300 -13.01 16.85 2.69
C GLU A 300 -12.03 15.85 3.31
N VAL A 301 -10.84 16.32 3.73
CA VAL A 301 -9.82 15.47 4.37
C VAL A 301 -10.24 15.00 5.76
N ARG A 302 -11.16 15.72 6.43
CA ARG A 302 -11.67 15.43 7.77
C ARG A 302 -12.89 14.52 7.75
N ASP A 303 -13.53 14.37 6.61
CA ASP A 303 -14.72 13.57 6.44
C ASP A 303 -14.40 12.06 6.43
N VAL A 304 -15.42 11.24 6.66
CA VAL A 304 -15.33 9.81 6.56
C VAL A 304 -15.56 9.41 5.10
N HIS A 305 -14.50 8.91 4.48
CA HIS A 305 -14.57 8.37 3.13
C HIS A 305 -15.08 6.92 3.14
N TYR A 306 -15.76 6.46 2.07
CA TYR A 306 -16.28 5.07 2.03
C TYR A 306 -15.17 4.01 2.19
N SER A 307 -13.97 4.28 1.70
CA SER A 307 -12.81 3.39 1.86
C SER A 307 -12.31 3.21 3.30
N HIS A 308 -12.85 4.02 4.24
CA HIS A 308 -12.55 3.86 5.68
C HIS A 308 -13.24 2.63 6.29
N TYR A 309 -14.25 2.07 5.62
CA TYR A 309 -14.96 0.89 6.09
C TYR A 309 -13.98 -0.24 6.46
N SER A 310 -14.10 -0.78 7.65
CA SER A 310 -13.23 -1.82 8.22
C SER A 310 -11.74 -1.48 8.37
N ARG A 311 -11.33 -0.24 8.08
CA ARG A 311 -9.93 0.22 8.14
C ARG A 311 -9.70 1.28 9.20
N ILE A 312 -10.52 2.31 9.21
CA ILE A 312 -10.43 3.42 10.16
C ILE A 312 -11.78 3.55 10.86
N CYS A 313 -11.77 3.61 12.19
CA CYS A 313 -12.99 3.80 12.95
C CYS A 313 -13.63 5.17 12.63
N PRO A 314 -14.90 5.21 12.21
CA PRO A 314 -15.57 6.47 11.88
C PRO A 314 -15.94 7.30 13.10
N ILE A 315 -15.89 6.72 14.31
CA ILE A 315 -16.38 7.32 15.55
C ILE A 315 -15.23 7.85 16.40
N GLU A 316 -14.14 7.10 16.56
CA GLU A 316 -13.04 7.45 17.44
C GLU A 316 -12.12 8.52 16.81
N THR A 317 -12.40 9.79 17.06
CA THR A 317 -11.60 10.94 16.65
C THR A 317 -11.64 11.99 17.76
N PRO A 318 -10.58 12.83 17.93
CA PRO A 318 -10.62 13.93 18.89
C PRO A 318 -11.69 14.95 18.56
N GLU A 319 -12.17 15.63 19.57
CA GLU A 319 -13.02 16.83 19.43
C GLU A 319 -12.15 18.07 19.21
N GLY A 320 -12.68 19.07 18.49
CA GLY A 320 -12.00 20.34 18.26
C GLY A 320 -11.13 20.40 17.01
N PRO A 321 -10.00 21.14 17.00
CA PRO A 321 -9.22 21.46 15.80
C PRO A 321 -8.65 20.25 15.07
N ASN A 322 -8.47 19.12 15.77
CA ASN A 322 -7.91 17.88 15.22
C ASN A 322 -8.95 16.88 14.74
N ILE A 323 -10.24 17.24 14.74
CA ILE A 323 -11.31 16.34 14.30
C ILE A 323 -11.03 15.85 12.87
N GLY A 324 -11.18 14.55 12.62
CA GLY A 324 -10.94 13.92 11.33
C GLY A 324 -9.47 13.80 10.90
N LEU A 325 -8.54 14.54 11.54
CA LEU A 325 -7.10 14.48 11.23
C LEU A 325 -6.36 13.41 12.05
N ILE A 326 -6.94 13.03 13.17
CA ILE A 326 -6.44 11.96 14.01
C ILE A 326 -7.55 10.93 14.15
N GLY A 327 -7.28 9.72 13.72
CA GLY A 327 -8.21 8.60 13.80
C GLY A 327 -7.58 7.39 14.50
N SER A 328 -8.33 6.32 14.58
CA SER A 328 -7.87 5.05 15.15
C SER A 328 -8.08 3.91 14.17
N LEU A 329 -7.11 2.98 14.14
CA LEU A 329 -7.19 1.78 13.32
C LEU A 329 -8.36 0.91 13.78
N ALA A 330 -9.16 0.40 12.84
CA ALA A 330 -10.26 -0.52 13.11
C ALA A 330 -9.74 -1.84 13.72
N THR A 331 -10.62 -2.56 14.42
CA THR A 331 -10.25 -3.71 15.24
C THR A 331 -9.51 -4.82 14.48
N TYR A 332 -9.97 -5.16 13.27
CA TYR A 332 -9.41 -6.25 12.45
C TYR A 332 -8.47 -5.76 11.36
N ALA A 333 -8.30 -4.44 11.19
CA ALA A 333 -7.44 -3.87 10.18
C ALA A 333 -5.96 -4.11 10.50
N ARG A 334 -5.17 -4.31 9.45
CA ARG A 334 -3.71 -4.40 9.52
C ARG A 334 -3.07 -3.50 8.47
N ILE A 335 -1.78 -3.25 8.61
CA ILE A 335 -0.98 -2.46 7.67
C ILE A 335 -0.12 -3.44 6.88
N ASN A 336 -0.14 -3.35 5.55
CA ASN A 336 0.67 -4.18 4.69
C ASN A 336 2.12 -3.65 4.56
N GLU A 337 2.96 -4.38 3.82
CA GLU A 337 4.37 -4.04 3.61
C GLU A 337 4.59 -2.69 2.91
N TYR A 338 3.60 -2.21 2.17
CA TYR A 338 3.63 -0.92 1.48
C TYR A 338 3.08 0.23 2.32
N GLY A 339 2.50 -0.05 3.48
CA GLY A 339 1.87 0.92 4.36
C GLY A 339 0.39 1.17 4.09
N PHE A 340 -0.26 0.42 3.19
CA PHE A 340 -1.70 0.51 3.00
C PHE A 340 -2.45 -0.29 4.08
N ILE A 341 -3.63 0.20 4.45
CA ILE A 341 -4.48 -0.47 5.43
C ILE A 341 -5.30 -1.55 4.70
N GLU A 342 -5.22 -2.76 5.19
CA GLU A 342 -5.98 -3.92 4.72
C GLU A 342 -7.06 -4.32 5.71
N ALA A 343 -8.19 -4.77 5.18
CA ALA A 343 -9.30 -5.33 5.94
C ALA A 343 -9.52 -6.81 5.58
N PRO A 344 -9.92 -7.66 6.55
CA PRO A 344 -10.18 -9.08 6.29
C PRO A 344 -11.60 -9.29 5.79
N TYR A 345 -11.74 -10.23 4.85
CA TYR A 345 -13.01 -10.72 4.33
C TYR A 345 -12.95 -12.23 4.18
N ARG A 346 -14.09 -12.91 4.24
CA ARG A 346 -14.20 -14.35 4.01
C ARG A 346 -14.64 -14.59 2.57
N ARG A 347 -13.97 -15.50 1.88
CA ARG A 347 -14.30 -15.86 0.50
C ARG A 347 -15.62 -16.63 0.43
N VAL A 348 -16.43 -16.36 -0.60
CA VAL A 348 -17.65 -17.09 -0.92
C VAL A 348 -17.38 -18.01 -2.12
N ASP A 349 -17.75 -19.28 -1.96
CA ASP A 349 -17.81 -20.24 -3.07
C ASP A 349 -19.12 -20.00 -3.84
N LYS A 350 -18.98 -19.49 -5.06
CA LYS A 350 -20.11 -19.10 -5.93
C LYS A 350 -20.93 -20.29 -6.41
N GLU A 351 -20.30 -21.46 -6.63
CA GLU A 351 -21.00 -22.66 -7.12
C GLU A 351 -21.96 -23.21 -6.06
N HIS A 352 -21.54 -23.21 -4.80
CA HIS A 352 -22.32 -23.76 -3.70
C HIS A 352 -23.01 -22.68 -2.85
N ARG A 353 -22.85 -21.39 -3.17
CA ARG A 353 -23.31 -20.23 -2.37
C ARG A 353 -22.88 -20.32 -0.92
N ARG A 354 -21.68 -20.84 -0.67
CA ARG A 354 -21.15 -21.16 0.64
C ARG A 354 -20.03 -20.23 1.06
N VAL A 355 -20.09 -19.75 2.28
CA VAL A 355 -19.01 -18.97 2.89
C VAL A 355 -17.91 -19.92 3.36
N THR A 356 -16.70 -19.70 2.86
CA THR A 356 -15.53 -20.49 3.25
C THR A 356 -14.89 -19.97 4.54
N ASN A 357 -13.98 -20.75 5.13
CA ASN A 357 -13.18 -20.30 6.26
C ASN A 357 -11.88 -19.59 5.84
N GLU A 358 -11.68 -19.37 4.53
CA GLU A 358 -10.53 -18.65 4.00
C GLU A 358 -10.70 -17.15 4.26
N HIS A 359 -9.75 -16.56 4.97
CA HIS A 359 -9.70 -15.13 5.26
C HIS A 359 -8.72 -14.47 4.30
N VAL A 360 -9.20 -13.51 3.52
CA VAL A 360 -8.39 -12.74 2.58
C VAL A 360 -8.32 -11.31 3.08
N TYR A 361 -7.10 -10.77 3.18
CA TYR A 361 -6.89 -9.36 3.48
C TYR A 361 -6.77 -8.58 2.19
N MET A 362 -7.53 -7.50 2.05
CA MET A 362 -7.57 -6.67 0.85
C MET A 362 -7.35 -5.20 1.16
N THR A 363 -6.63 -4.52 0.28
CA THR A 363 -6.53 -3.06 0.26
C THR A 363 -7.84 -2.46 -0.25
N ALA A 364 -8.06 -1.16 -0.03
CA ALA A 364 -9.32 -0.50 -0.43
C ALA A 364 -9.56 -0.54 -1.94
N ASP A 365 -8.52 -0.37 -2.73
CA ASP A 365 -8.60 -0.41 -4.19
C ASP A 365 -8.79 -1.83 -4.78
N GLU A 366 -8.44 -2.87 -4.03
CA GLU A 366 -8.78 -4.25 -4.38
C GLU A 366 -10.22 -4.57 -4.03
N GLU A 367 -10.68 -4.06 -2.88
CA GLU A 367 -12.05 -4.22 -2.41
C GLU A 367 -13.08 -3.68 -3.40
N ASP A 368 -12.80 -2.54 -4.03
CA ASP A 368 -13.66 -1.91 -5.03
C ASP A 368 -13.97 -2.79 -6.26
N LEU A 369 -13.20 -3.85 -6.46
CA LEU A 369 -13.40 -4.79 -7.57
C LEU A 369 -14.46 -5.86 -7.27
N TYR A 370 -14.88 -6.02 -6.01
CA TYR A 370 -15.67 -7.14 -5.54
C TYR A 370 -16.99 -6.72 -4.90
N ARG A 371 -17.95 -7.65 -4.90
CA ARG A 371 -19.23 -7.55 -4.21
C ARG A 371 -19.15 -8.23 -2.86
N ILE A 372 -19.32 -7.46 -1.80
CA ILE A 372 -19.10 -7.92 -0.43
C ILE A 372 -20.40 -7.89 0.34
N ALA A 373 -20.84 -9.05 0.81
CA ALA A 373 -22.02 -9.17 1.67
C ALA A 373 -21.73 -8.69 3.09
N THR A 374 -22.75 -8.18 3.76
CA THR A 374 -22.65 -7.77 5.17
C THR A 374 -22.61 -8.99 6.09
N ALA A 375 -21.90 -8.88 7.22
CA ALA A 375 -21.81 -9.97 8.22
C ALA A 375 -23.14 -10.33 8.89
N THR A 376 -24.18 -9.54 8.69
CA THR A 376 -25.52 -9.75 9.26
C THR A 376 -26.41 -10.68 8.43
N GLU A 377 -25.97 -11.04 7.21
CA GLU A 377 -26.72 -11.97 6.38
C GLU A 377 -26.83 -13.36 7.05
N PRO A 378 -28.04 -13.94 7.12
CA PRO A 378 -28.22 -15.22 7.76
C PRO A 378 -27.58 -16.35 6.96
N LEU A 379 -26.81 -17.19 7.67
CA LEU A 379 -26.19 -18.39 7.13
C LEU A 379 -26.82 -19.63 7.80
N ASP A 380 -26.92 -20.73 7.06
CA ASP A 380 -27.35 -22.03 7.58
C ASP A 380 -26.20 -22.76 8.32
N GLU A 381 -26.47 -23.97 8.84
CA GLU A 381 -25.47 -24.80 9.52
C GLU A 381 -24.29 -25.20 8.66
N ASN A 382 -24.42 -25.15 7.32
CA ASN A 382 -23.38 -25.44 6.34
C ASN A 382 -22.64 -24.19 5.87
N ASN A 383 -22.92 -23.02 6.47
CA ASN A 383 -22.45 -21.70 6.03
C ASN A 383 -22.92 -21.29 4.63
N CYS A 384 -24.08 -21.76 4.17
CA CYS A 384 -24.70 -21.30 2.94
C CYS A 384 -25.68 -20.15 3.23
N PHE A 385 -25.86 -19.25 2.27
CA PHE A 385 -26.83 -18.18 2.39
C PHE A 385 -28.27 -18.72 2.42
N VAL A 386 -29.04 -18.27 3.39
CA VAL A 386 -30.44 -18.64 3.54
C VAL A 386 -31.34 -17.87 2.57
N ASN A 387 -31.01 -16.61 2.33
CA ASN A 387 -31.77 -15.74 1.44
C ASN A 387 -31.36 -15.94 -0.01
N ASP A 388 -32.33 -15.88 -0.95
CA ASP A 388 -32.03 -15.91 -2.39
C ASP A 388 -31.38 -14.61 -2.90
N MET A 389 -31.80 -13.47 -2.33
CA MET A 389 -31.26 -12.15 -2.62
C MET A 389 -30.50 -11.65 -1.41
N ILE A 390 -29.25 -11.27 -1.62
CA ILE A 390 -28.30 -10.88 -0.60
C ILE A 390 -27.94 -9.42 -0.78
N THR A 391 -27.92 -8.66 0.29
CA THR A 391 -27.48 -7.28 0.28
C THR A 391 -25.96 -7.23 0.27
N VAL A 392 -25.38 -6.70 -0.80
CA VAL A 392 -23.94 -6.53 -0.99
C VAL A 392 -23.58 -5.05 -1.08
N ARG A 393 -22.39 -4.75 -0.65
CA ARG A 393 -21.74 -3.46 -0.87
C ARG A 393 -20.94 -3.55 -2.19
N GLU A 394 -21.25 -2.66 -3.11
CA GLU A 394 -20.52 -2.47 -4.37
C GLU A 394 -20.03 -1.02 -4.41
N VAL A 395 -18.74 -0.81 -4.09
CA VAL A 395 -18.10 0.50 -3.90
C VAL A 395 -18.85 1.37 -2.87
N THR A 396 -19.71 2.28 -3.31
CA THR A 396 -20.49 3.20 -2.44
C THR A 396 -21.95 2.79 -2.26
N GLU A 397 -22.45 1.86 -3.05
CA GLU A 397 -23.86 1.49 -3.08
C GLU A 397 -24.14 0.15 -2.41
N TYR A 398 -25.33 0.01 -1.87
CA TYR A 398 -25.86 -1.27 -1.39
C TYR A 398 -26.86 -1.81 -2.42
N VAL A 399 -26.53 -2.96 -3.00
CA VAL A 399 -27.33 -3.60 -4.06
C VAL A 399 -27.76 -4.98 -3.60
N GLN A 400 -28.95 -5.43 -4.01
CA GLN A 400 -29.39 -6.80 -3.80
C GLN A 400 -29.01 -7.66 -5.01
N VAL A 401 -28.25 -8.72 -4.78
CA VAL A 401 -27.78 -9.66 -5.82
C VAL A 401 -28.06 -11.10 -5.43
N PRO A 402 -28.20 -12.02 -6.40
CA PRO A 402 -28.26 -13.44 -6.11
C PRO A 402 -26.98 -13.95 -5.44
N GLY A 403 -27.06 -14.99 -4.63
CA GLY A 403 -25.92 -15.51 -3.84
C GLY A 403 -24.73 -16.03 -4.67
N ASP A 404 -24.92 -16.36 -5.94
CA ASP A 404 -23.87 -16.76 -6.89
C ASP A 404 -23.01 -15.58 -7.40
N GLN A 405 -23.48 -14.34 -7.19
CA GLN A 405 -22.76 -13.14 -7.57
C GLN A 405 -22.00 -12.48 -6.41
N VAL A 406 -22.05 -13.06 -5.21
CA VAL A 406 -21.33 -12.59 -4.03
C VAL A 406 -19.91 -13.12 -4.06
N ASP A 407 -18.92 -12.23 -3.94
CA ASP A 407 -17.50 -12.60 -3.94
C ASP A 407 -16.97 -12.88 -2.54
N PHE A 408 -17.33 -12.02 -1.59
CA PHE A 408 -16.85 -12.05 -0.22
C PHE A 408 -17.95 -11.67 0.76
N ILE A 409 -17.74 -11.95 2.04
CA ILE A 409 -18.59 -11.54 3.16
C ILE A 409 -17.71 -10.95 4.27
N ASP A 410 -18.22 -9.96 4.97
CA ASP A 410 -17.58 -9.39 6.16
C ASP A 410 -17.35 -10.47 7.23
N VAL A 411 -16.25 -10.38 7.96
CA VAL A 411 -15.92 -11.35 9.03
C VAL A 411 -16.82 -11.15 10.24
N SER A 412 -17.07 -9.91 10.64
CA SER A 412 -17.87 -9.55 11.80
C SER A 412 -18.36 -8.11 11.70
N PRO A 413 -19.54 -7.78 12.25
CA PRO A 413 -19.98 -6.39 12.35
C PRO A 413 -19.03 -5.48 13.15
N ARG A 414 -18.24 -6.06 14.06
CA ARG A 414 -17.27 -5.33 14.90
C ARG A 414 -16.05 -4.83 14.13
N GLN A 415 -15.84 -5.30 12.92
CA GLN A 415 -14.68 -4.88 12.11
C GLN A 415 -14.68 -3.40 11.72
N VAL A 416 -15.85 -2.75 11.78
CA VAL A 416 -15.99 -1.32 11.37
C VAL A 416 -15.45 -0.37 12.43
N VAL A 417 -15.48 -0.74 13.69
CA VAL A 417 -15.15 0.12 14.83
C VAL A 417 -13.78 -0.18 15.43
N SER A 418 -13.22 0.80 16.15
CA SER A 418 -12.00 0.61 16.94
C SER A 418 -12.25 -0.19 18.22
N ILE A 419 -11.18 -0.57 18.91
CA ILE A 419 -11.25 -1.31 20.16
C ILE A 419 -12.03 -0.53 21.23
N ALA A 420 -11.74 0.74 21.43
CA ALA A 420 -12.43 1.57 22.42
C ALA A 420 -13.92 1.72 22.10
N THR A 421 -14.26 1.98 20.85
CA THR A 421 -15.65 2.09 20.41
C THR A 421 -16.40 0.76 20.53
N GLY A 422 -15.72 -0.35 20.25
CA GLY A 422 -16.29 -1.69 20.40
C GLY A 422 -16.58 -2.12 21.84
N MET A 423 -16.08 -1.37 22.83
CA MET A 423 -16.37 -1.58 24.26
C MET A 423 -17.58 -0.80 24.77
N ILE A 424 -18.23 0.04 23.95
CA ILE A 424 -19.43 0.78 24.33
C ILE A 424 -20.63 -0.19 24.26
N PRO A 425 -21.28 -0.50 25.39
CA PRO A 425 -22.47 -1.34 25.37
C PRO A 425 -23.63 -0.62 24.69
N PHE A 426 -24.42 -1.35 23.91
CA PHE A 426 -25.57 -0.82 23.15
C PHE A 426 -25.23 0.32 22.21
N LEU A 427 -24.04 0.26 21.60
CA LEU A 427 -23.53 1.28 20.68
C LEU A 427 -24.52 1.59 19.54
N GLU A 428 -25.23 0.58 19.06
CA GLU A 428 -26.21 0.70 17.97
C GLU A 428 -27.41 1.62 18.30
N ASN A 429 -27.64 1.86 19.58
CA ASN A 429 -28.73 2.73 20.06
C ASN A 429 -28.27 4.17 20.34
N ASP A 430 -26.96 4.44 20.26
CA ASP A 430 -26.39 5.75 20.55
C ASP A 430 -26.24 6.58 19.28
N ASP A 431 -26.43 7.88 19.44
CA ASP A 431 -26.04 8.85 18.39
C ASP A 431 -24.52 8.88 18.21
N ALA A 432 -24.06 9.02 16.97
CA ALA A 432 -22.64 9.02 16.63
C ALA A 432 -21.84 10.06 17.42
N THR A 433 -22.40 11.23 17.68
CA THR A 433 -21.75 12.29 18.47
C THR A 433 -21.52 11.83 19.90
N ARG A 434 -22.47 11.16 20.52
CA ARG A 434 -22.36 10.64 21.89
C ARG A 434 -21.42 9.44 21.98
N ALA A 435 -21.42 8.58 20.95
CA ALA A 435 -20.46 7.49 20.84
C ALA A 435 -19.02 8.00 20.74
N LEU A 436 -18.76 9.07 19.98
CA LEU A 436 -17.46 9.74 19.89
C LEU A 436 -17.02 10.25 21.28
N MET A 437 -17.90 10.98 21.97
CA MET A 437 -17.60 11.49 23.33
C MET A 437 -17.31 10.33 24.29
N GLY A 438 -18.14 9.28 24.28
CA GLY A 438 -17.97 8.08 25.12
C GLY A 438 -16.65 7.34 24.86
N SER A 439 -16.30 7.15 23.61
CA SER A 439 -15.02 6.55 23.21
C SER A 439 -13.81 7.35 23.72
N ASN A 440 -13.86 8.67 23.58
CA ASN A 440 -12.81 9.56 24.09
C ASN A 440 -12.74 9.56 25.62
N MET A 441 -13.89 9.53 26.32
CA MET A 441 -13.95 9.50 27.80
C MET A 441 -13.43 8.20 28.40
N GLN A 442 -13.60 7.04 27.76
CA GLN A 442 -13.04 5.76 28.20
C GLN A 442 -11.51 5.83 28.39
N ARG A 443 -10.81 6.57 27.54
CA ARG A 443 -9.35 6.75 27.63
C ARG A 443 -8.91 7.61 28.82
N GLN A 444 -9.82 8.40 29.39
CA GLN A 444 -9.54 9.31 30.52
C GLN A 444 -9.88 8.66 31.88
N ALA A 445 -10.44 7.44 31.86
CA ALA A 445 -10.84 6.74 33.10
C ALA A 445 -9.61 6.44 33.98
N VAL A 446 -9.74 6.71 35.26
CA VAL A 446 -8.72 6.45 36.26
C VAL A 446 -8.92 5.06 36.86
N PRO A 447 -7.89 4.19 36.93
CA PRO A 447 -7.98 2.89 37.59
C PRO A 447 -8.33 3.03 39.05
N LEU A 448 -9.32 2.26 39.51
CA LEU A 448 -9.73 2.26 40.92
C LEU A 448 -8.81 1.36 41.74
N LEU A 449 -8.71 1.64 43.06
CA LEU A 449 -7.96 0.81 44.00
C LEU A 449 -8.46 -0.63 44.04
N LYS A 450 -9.78 -0.80 43.95
CA LYS A 450 -10.42 -2.10 43.81
C LYS A 450 -11.16 -2.09 42.45
N THR A 451 -10.66 -2.86 41.52
CA THR A 451 -11.26 -3.00 40.19
C THR A 451 -12.31 -4.10 40.23
N GLU A 452 -13.44 -3.90 39.55
CA GLU A 452 -14.52 -4.85 39.42
C GLU A 452 -14.85 -5.04 37.94
N ALA A 453 -15.33 -6.24 37.58
CA ALA A 453 -15.82 -6.50 36.24
C ALA A 453 -17.11 -5.72 35.98
N PRO A 454 -17.35 -5.17 34.80
CA PRO A 454 -18.59 -4.49 34.45
C PRO A 454 -19.76 -5.47 34.46
N ILE A 455 -20.90 -5.02 34.99
CA ILE A 455 -22.14 -5.83 34.98
C ILE A 455 -22.65 -6.02 33.55
N VAL A 456 -22.56 -4.96 32.74
CA VAL A 456 -22.89 -4.97 31.31
C VAL A 456 -21.62 -4.70 30.52
N GLY A 457 -21.25 -5.63 29.63
CA GLY A 457 -20.07 -5.54 28.79
C GLY A 457 -20.35 -6.06 27.38
N THR A 458 -19.40 -5.94 26.51
CA THR A 458 -19.50 -6.34 25.09
C THR A 458 -18.74 -7.64 24.77
N GLY A 459 -17.96 -8.16 25.72
CA GLY A 459 -17.03 -9.29 25.52
C GLY A 459 -15.71 -8.88 24.85
N MET A 460 -15.59 -7.65 24.39
CA MET A 460 -14.35 -7.11 23.82
C MET A 460 -13.29 -6.86 24.89
N GLU A 461 -13.69 -6.62 26.13
CA GLU A 461 -12.84 -6.31 27.28
C GLU A 461 -11.85 -7.45 27.54
N TYR A 462 -12.33 -8.69 27.57
CA TYR A 462 -11.50 -9.86 27.79
C TYR A 462 -10.47 -10.04 26.67
N LYS A 463 -10.93 -9.95 25.42
CA LYS A 463 -10.06 -10.10 24.25
C LYS A 463 -9.01 -9.01 24.20
N ALA A 464 -9.36 -7.76 24.45
CA ALA A 464 -8.43 -6.65 24.52
C ALA A 464 -7.40 -6.82 25.65
N GLY A 465 -7.82 -7.29 26.82
CA GLY A 465 -6.91 -7.55 27.94
C GLY A 465 -5.88 -8.65 27.65
N VAL A 466 -6.30 -9.71 26.95
CA VAL A 466 -5.42 -10.83 26.58
C VAL A 466 -4.50 -10.46 25.44
N ASP A 467 -5.04 -9.97 24.32
CA ASP A 467 -4.29 -9.75 23.08
C ASP A 467 -3.36 -8.53 23.16
N SER A 468 -3.67 -7.53 24.01
CA SER A 468 -2.82 -6.36 24.22
C SER A 468 -1.52 -6.65 24.99
N GLY A 469 -1.42 -7.83 25.62
CA GLY A 469 -0.26 -8.19 26.43
C GLY A 469 -0.13 -7.43 27.76
N VAL A 470 -1.19 -6.74 28.21
CA VAL A 470 -1.23 -6.09 29.53
C VAL A 470 -1.27 -7.14 30.65
N CYS A 471 -1.98 -8.25 30.41
CA CYS A 471 -2.03 -9.39 31.32
C CYS A 471 -0.92 -10.38 30.98
N VAL A 472 -0.17 -10.82 31.98
CA VAL A 472 0.81 -11.89 31.84
C VAL A 472 0.06 -13.24 31.91
N LEU A 473 0.02 -13.96 30.79
CA LEU A 473 -0.64 -15.27 30.69
C LEU A 473 0.37 -16.40 30.82
N SER A 474 -0.08 -17.50 31.44
CA SER A 474 0.69 -18.74 31.43
C SER A 474 0.83 -19.28 30.01
N LYS A 475 2.01 -19.68 29.61
CA LYS A 475 2.29 -20.28 28.28
C LYS A 475 1.84 -21.73 28.21
N GLU A 476 1.82 -22.42 29.35
CA GLU A 476 1.51 -23.84 29.46
C GLU A 476 0.55 -24.09 30.63
N ALA A 477 -0.11 -25.24 30.61
CA ALA A 477 -0.96 -25.69 31.71
C ALA A 477 -0.09 -25.99 32.95
N GLY A 478 -0.53 -25.50 34.10
CA GLY A 478 0.22 -25.66 35.36
C GLY A 478 -0.69 -25.50 36.56
N THR A 479 -0.13 -25.79 37.77
CA THR A 479 -0.82 -25.62 39.04
C THR A 479 -0.25 -24.42 39.77
N VAL A 480 -1.11 -23.50 40.22
CA VAL A 480 -0.69 -22.35 41.02
C VAL A 480 -0.21 -22.84 42.39
N VAL A 481 1.08 -22.59 42.71
CA VAL A 481 1.71 -23.06 43.97
C VAL A 481 1.57 -22.02 45.07
N SER A 482 1.67 -20.74 44.72
CA SER A 482 1.54 -19.64 45.69
C SER A 482 1.03 -18.38 45.01
N VAL A 483 0.30 -17.57 45.76
CA VAL A 483 -0.16 -16.24 45.37
C VAL A 483 0.32 -15.29 46.48
N SER A 484 1.07 -14.25 46.11
CA SER A 484 1.58 -13.23 47.05
C SER A 484 0.98 -11.87 46.74
#